data_f446f1b1c9d656adf9fd32360fcbd3c5
#
_entry.id   f446f1b1c9d656adf9fd32360fcbd3c5
#
_cell.length_a   1.000
_cell.length_b   1.000
_cell.length_c   1.000
_cell.angle_alpha   90.00
_cell.angle_beta   90.00
_cell.angle_gamma   90.00
#
_symmetry.space_group_name_H-M   'P 1'
#
loop_
_entity.id
_entity.type
_entity.pdbx_description
1 polymer ?
#
loop_
_entity_poly.entity_id
_entity_poly.type
_entity_poly.pdbx_seq_one_letter_code
_entity_poly.pdbx_strand_id
1 'polypeptide(L)'
;MNQVVLITGSSKGIGKAIAFELAQAGYAIVINYRSSQTEAKEVQDQIQDLYGVPCLCIQADVSKEDEVDQMVTLIESKLGGVDVLINNAGIDLSNLFHLKTADEFRKTLDVNVVGAYNCAKRVYPHMLKQEYGRIINISSTNGMNTYYPMSIDYDTSKAALNALTHDLAVQFAPYVHVNAIAPGFIGTESELEGYDADFLQSECEKILVKRYGKPEEVAHLVKFLISDQADYINNSIRRLDGGQMGSI
;
A
#
# COMPACT_ATOMS: atom_id res chain seq x y z
N MET A 1 -12.18 2.99 21.75
CA MET A 1 -12.60 2.98 20.33
C MET A 1 -11.58 2.14 19.57
N ASN A 2 -11.96 1.48 18.49
CA ASN A 2 -11.01 0.73 17.66
C ASN A 2 -10.11 1.72 16.93
N GLN A 3 -8.81 1.44 16.83
CA GLN A 3 -7.92 2.23 15.97
C GLN A 3 -8.39 2.17 14.51
N VAL A 4 -8.32 3.30 13.82
CA VAL A 4 -8.82 3.47 12.46
C VAL A 4 -7.69 3.33 11.45
N VAL A 5 -7.86 2.41 10.50
CA VAL A 5 -6.89 2.15 9.43
C VAL A 5 -7.45 2.58 8.09
N LEU A 6 -6.80 3.54 7.45
CA LEU A 6 -7.04 3.89 6.05
C LEU A 6 -6.11 3.09 5.14
N ILE A 7 -6.69 2.31 4.22
CA ILE A 7 -5.94 1.52 3.24
C ILE A 7 -6.28 2.01 1.84
N THR A 8 -5.35 2.65 1.16
CA THR A 8 -5.57 3.15 -0.18
C THR A 8 -5.53 2.03 -1.22
N GLY A 9 -6.43 2.06 -2.22
CA GLY A 9 -6.51 1.04 -3.26
C GLY A 9 -6.83 -0.37 -2.72
N SER A 10 -7.76 -0.50 -1.78
CA SER A 10 -8.00 -1.74 -1.03
C SER A 10 -9.23 -2.55 -1.48
N SER A 11 -9.75 -2.28 -2.68
CA SER A 11 -10.85 -3.08 -3.27
C SER A 11 -10.43 -4.47 -3.73
N LYS A 12 -9.11 -4.71 -3.95
CA LYS A 12 -8.56 -5.98 -4.47
C LYS A 12 -7.10 -6.19 -4.06
N GLY A 13 -6.57 -7.36 -4.40
CA GLY A 13 -5.15 -7.70 -4.26
C GLY A 13 -4.60 -7.54 -2.84
N ILE A 14 -3.41 -6.99 -2.72
CA ILE A 14 -2.70 -6.78 -1.44
C ILE A 14 -3.52 -5.91 -0.49
N GLY A 15 -4.10 -4.81 -0.96
CA GLY A 15 -4.91 -3.92 -0.13
C GLY A 15 -6.14 -4.59 0.47
N LYS A 16 -6.83 -5.45 -0.31
CA LYS A 16 -7.94 -6.28 0.18
C LYS A 16 -7.47 -7.23 1.29
N ALA A 17 -6.37 -7.95 1.07
CA ALA A 17 -5.84 -8.88 2.07
C ALA A 17 -5.46 -8.15 3.38
N ILE A 18 -4.85 -6.97 3.29
CA ILE A 18 -4.54 -6.13 4.45
C ILE A 18 -5.82 -5.73 5.18
N ALA A 19 -6.88 -5.34 4.46
CA ALA A 19 -8.15 -4.94 5.05
C ALA A 19 -8.78 -6.09 5.87
N PHE A 20 -8.79 -7.32 5.34
CA PHE A 20 -9.30 -8.49 6.06
C PHE A 20 -8.46 -8.85 7.28
N GLU A 21 -7.13 -8.87 7.16
CA GLU A 21 -6.23 -9.20 8.27
C GLU A 21 -6.36 -8.22 9.43
N LEU A 22 -6.47 -6.92 9.13
CA LEU A 22 -6.62 -5.91 10.18
C LEU A 22 -8.03 -5.84 10.75
N ALA A 23 -9.06 -6.12 9.95
CA ALA A 23 -10.43 -6.27 10.44
C ALA A 23 -10.54 -7.44 11.43
N GLN A 24 -9.92 -8.58 11.12
CA GLN A 24 -9.85 -9.74 12.02
C GLN A 24 -9.13 -9.41 13.34
N ALA A 25 -8.16 -8.49 13.30
CA ALA A 25 -7.46 -8.00 14.48
C ALA A 25 -8.24 -6.94 15.27
N GLY A 26 -9.45 -6.55 14.83
CA GLY A 26 -10.34 -5.64 15.54
C GLY A 26 -10.17 -4.15 15.17
N TYR A 27 -9.42 -3.81 14.13
CA TYR A 27 -9.32 -2.43 13.65
C TYR A 27 -10.60 -1.98 12.94
N ALA A 28 -10.92 -0.69 13.02
CA ALA A 28 -11.90 -0.05 12.15
C ALA A 28 -11.26 0.19 10.77
N ILE A 29 -11.90 -0.24 9.69
CA ILE A 29 -11.31 -0.25 8.35
C ILE A 29 -11.91 0.83 7.46
N VAL A 30 -11.06 1.54 6.74
CA VAL A 30 -11.48 2.42 5.65
C VAL A 30 -10.90 1.90 4.35
N ILE A 31 -11.80 1.43 3.48
CA ILE A 31 -11.50 0.97 2.12
C ILE A 31 -11.56 2.18 1.21
N ASN A 32 -10.42 2.52 0.60
CA ASN A 32 -10.41 3.50 -0.48
C ASN A 32 -10.32 2.82 -1.84
N TYR A 33 -11.04 3.35 -2.80
CA TYR A 33 -10.99 2.94 -4.20
C TYR A 33 -11.12 4.17 -5.12
N ARG A 34 -10.62 4.05 -6.36
CA ARG A 34 -10.80 5.08 -7.39
C ARG A 34 -11.99 4.78 -8.31
N SER A 35 -12.06 3.56 -8.85
CA SER A 35 -13.06 3.17 -9.87
C SER A 35 -13.77 1.84 -9.57
N SER A 36 -13.21 0.98 -8.73
CA SER A 36 -13.73 -0.36 -8.42
C SER A 36 -14.76 -0.33 -7.29
N GLN A 37 -15.91 0.32 -7.52
CA GLN A 37 -16.94 0.53 -6.49
C GLN A 37 -17.60 -0.77 -6.03
N THR A 38 -17.92 -1.66 -6.96
CA THR A 38 -18.60 -2.93 -6.67
C THR A 38 -17.72 -3.80 -5.77
N GLU A 39 -16.49 -4.02 -6.17
CA GLU A 39 -15.52 -4.82 -5.43
C GLU A 39 -15.21 -4.22 -4.04
N ALA A 40 -15.09 -2.89 -3.97
CA ALA A 40 -14.87 -2.20 -2.70
C ALA A 40 -16.05 -2.36 -1.75
N LYS A 41 -17.28 -2.33 -2.28
CA LYS A 41 -18.50 -2.55 -1.50
C LYS A 41 -18.61 -4.00 -1.02
N GLU A 42 -18.30 -4.95 -1.86
CA GLU A 42 -18.26 -6.37 -1.49
C GLU A 42 -17.26 -6.63 -0.35
N VAL A 43 -16.08 -6.02 -0.43
CA VAL A 43 -15.07 -6.11 0.66
C VAL A 43 -15.61 -5.50 1.95
N GLN A 44 -16.27 -4.34 1.88
CA GLN A 44 -16.89 -3.71 3.05
C GLN A 44 -17.93 -4.64 3.70
N ASP A 45 -18.87 -5.16 2.90
CA ASP A 45 -19.97 -6.00 3.39
C ASP A 45 -19.42 -7.29 4.03
N GLN A 46 -18.45 -7.96 3.37
CA GLN A 46 -17.79 -9.14 3.92
C GLN A 46 -17.06 -8.86 5.24
N ILE A 47 -16.36 -7.72 5.37
CA ILE A 47 -15.68 -7.35 6.61
C ILE A 47 -16.69 -7.12 7.74
N GLN A 48 -17.78 -6.43 7.47
CA GLN A 48 -18.83 -6.18 8.45
C GLN A 48 -19.52 -7.48 8.90
N ASP A 49 -19.81 -8.37 7.96
CA ASP A 49 -20.46 -9.65 8.24
C ASP A 49 -19.56 -10.61 9.04
N LEU A 50 -18.27 -10.69 8.69
CA LEU A 50 -17.35 -11.64 9.30
C LEU A 50 -16.79 -11.19 10.65
N TYR A 51 -16.52 -9.89 10.80
CA TYR A 51 -15.78 -9.39 11.96
C TYR A 51 -16.55 -8.38 12.81
N GLY A 52 -17.65 -7.80 12.31
CA GLY A 52 -18.47 -6.85 13.05
C GLY A 52 -17.77 -5.52 13.37
N VAL A 53 -16.63 -5.21 12.76
CA VAL A 53 -15.90 -3.97 12.97
C VAL A 53 -16.48 -2.83 12.13
N PRO A 54 -16.34 -1.56 12.54
CA PRO A 54 -16.69 -0.43 11.69
C PRO A 54 -15.90 -0.49 10.39
N CYS A 55 -16.60 -0.40 9.25
CA CYS A 55 -15.96 -0.41 7.93
C CYS A 55 -16.62 0.64 7.04
N LEU A 56 -15.82 1.57 6.51
CA LEU A 56 -16.24 2.57 5.53
C LEU A 56 -15.64 2.24 4.17
N CYS A 57 -16.38 2.55 3.11
CA CYS A 57 -15.93 2.44 1.73
C CYS A 57 -16.03 3.83 1.09
N ILE A 58 -14.90 4.42 0.64
CA ILE A 58 -14.82 5.81 0.20
C ILE A 58 -14.10 5.89 -1.15
N GLN A 59 -14.76 6.51 -2.12
CA GLN A 59 -14.16 6.82 -3.41
C GLN A 59 -13.28 8.06 -3.30
N ALA A 60 -12.02 7.95 -3.73
CA ALA A 60 -11.10 9.07 -3.92
C ALA A 60 -9.94 8.66 -4.83
N ASP A 61 -9.52 9.53 -5.73
CA ASP A 61 -8.24 9.44 -6.43
C ASP A 61 -7.15 10.08 -5.56
N VAL A 62 -6.25 9.26 -5.04
CA VAL A 62 -5.18 9.73 -4.13
C VAL A 62 -4.24 10.76 -4.77
N SER A 63 -4.14 10.79 -6.10
CA SER A 63 -3.35 11.81 -6.83
C SER A 63 -3.97 13.21 -6.76
N LYS A 64 -5.21 13.33 -6.28
CA LYS A 64 -5.97 14.58 -6.15
C LYS A 64 -6.04 15.00 -4.68
N GLU A 65 -5.36 16.11 -4.35
CA GLU A 65 -5.28 16.58 -2.96
C GLU A 65 -6.66 16.91 -2.38
N ASP A 66 -7.55 17.49 -3.18
CA ASP A 66 -8.93 17.84 -2.78
C ASP A 66 -9.80 16.59 -2.51
N GLU A 67 -9.65 15.53 -3.31
CA GLU A 67 -10.36 14.27 -3.05
C GLU A 67 -9.84 13.56 -1.79
N VAL A 68 -8.53 13.61 -1.53
CA VAL A 68 -7.93 13.10 -0.29
C VAL A 68 -8.42 13.90 0.92
N ASP A 69 -8.50 15.22 0.82
CA ASP A 69 -9.01 16.07 1.91
C ASP A 69 -10.47 15.73 2.25
N GLN A 70 -11.33 15.59 1.23
CA GLN A 70 -12.73 15.19 1.41
C GLN A 70 -12.84 13.78 2.05
N MET A 71 -12.04 12.82 1.57
CA MET A 71 -12.00 11.47 2.13
C MET A 71 -11.65 11.50 3.61
N VAL A 72 -10.56 12.15 3.99
CA VAL A 72 -10.10 12.17 5.39
C VAL A 72 -11.06 12.97 6.27
N THR A 73 -11.64 14.07 5.79
CA THR A 73 -12.68 14.83 6.50
C THR A 73 -13.90 13.94 6.81
N LEU A 74 -14.33 13.10 5.86
CA LEU A 74 -15.40 12.13 6.10
C LEU A 74 -15.00 11.09 7.16
N ILE A 75 -13.77 10.57 7.12
CA ILE A 75 -13.26 9.63 8.13
C ILE A 75 -13.27 10.29 9.52
N GLU A 76 -12.75 11.50 9.63
CA GLU A 76 -12.74 12.26 10.90
C GLU A 76 -14.15 12.43 11.47
N SER A 77 -15.12 12.73 10.63
CA SER A 77 -16.52 12.91 11.05
C SER A 77 -17.21 11.62 11.50
N LYS A 78 -16.81 10.47 10.97
CA LYS A 78 -17.47 9.17 11.22
C LYS A 78 -16.74 8.29 12.23
N LEU A 79 -15.40 8.34 12.24
CA LEU A 79 -14.55 7.44 13.00
C LEU A 79 -13.56 8.18 13.92
N GLY A 80 -13.49 9.50 13.88
CA GLY A 80 -12.66 10.32 14.76
C GLY A 80 -11.29 10.69 14.20
N GLY A 81 -10.76 9.95 13.21
CA GLY A 81 -9.47 10.23 12.57
C GLY A 81 -8.83 8.98 11.99
N VAL A 82 -7.60 9.10 11.52
CA VAL A 82 -6.80 7.99 10.97
C VAL A 82 -5.60 7.75 11.86
N ASP A 83 -5.55 6.60 12.52
CA ASP A 83 -4.44 6.19 13.40
C ASP A 83 -3.34 5.48 12.61
N VAL A 84 -3.73 4.75 11.57
CA VAL A 84 -2.85 3.96 10.72
C VAL A 84 -3.16 4.25 9.25
N LEU A 85 -2.14 4.60 8.48
CA LEU A 85 -2.24 4.79 7.03
C LEU A 85 -1.44 3.71 6.30
N ILE A 86 -2.10 2.99 5.39
CA ILE A 86 -1.45 2.08 4.46
C ILE A 86 -1.55 2.66 3.05
N ASN A 87 -0.46 3.23 2.57
CA ASN A 87 -0.32 3.69 1.19
C ASN A 87 -0.06 2.48 0.28
N ASN A 88 -1.15 1.89 -0.20
CA ASN A 88 -1.11 0.72 -1.08
C ASN A 88 -1.52 1.05 -2.52
N ALA A 89 -2.30 2.11 -2.74
CA ALA A 89 -2.69 2.52 -4.09
C ALA A 89 -1.46 2.71 -4.99
N GLY A 90 -1.50 2.09 -6.16
CA GLY A 90 -0.42 2.17 -7.14
C GLY A 90 -0.87 1.69 -8.51
N ILE A 91 -0.19 2.16 -9.52
CA ILE A 91 -0.38 1.74 -10.92
C ILE A 91 0.98 1.44 -11.54
N ASP A 92 0.99 0.52 -12.49
CA ASP A 92 2.04 0.29 -13.46
C ASP A 92 1.43 0.46 -14.87
N LEU A 93 2.03 1.31 -15.67
CA LEU A 93 1.64 1.54 -17.05
C LEU A 93 2.73 0.95 -17.97
N SER A 94 2.98 -0.36 -17.84
CA SER A 94 4.02 -1.06 -18.59
C SER A 94 4.01 -0.74 -20.08
N ASN A 95 5.15 -0.27 -20.59
CA ASN A 95 5.31 0.03 -22.01
C ASN A 95 6.81 0.00 -22.39
N LEU A 96 7.12 -0.29 -23.65
CA LEU A 96 8.47 -0.23 -24.15
C LEU A 96 9.02 1.21 -24.05
N PHE A 97 10.30 1.35 -23.70
CA PHE A 97 10.92 2.65 -23.45
C PHE A 97 10.68 3.70 -24.55
N HIS A 98 10.81 3.29 -25.84
CA HIS A 98 10.63 4.20 -26.97
C HIS A 98 9.17 4.57 -27.27
N LEU A 99 8.20 3.87 -26.65
CA LEU A 99 6.76 4.15 -26.74
C LEU A 99 6.22 4.85 -25.49
N LYS A 100 6.96 4.79 -24.36
CA LYS A 100 6.58 5.39 -23.10
C LYS A 100 6.51 6.91 -23.24
N THR A 101 5.35 7.49 -22.95
CA THR A 101 5.16 8.93 -22.97
C THR A 101 5.50 9.58 -21.63
N ALA A 102 5.85 10.88 -21.66
CA ALA A 102 6.05 11.64 -20.43
C ALA A 102 4.77 11.75 -19.58
N ASP A 103 3.60 11.69 -20.20
CA ASP A 103 2.31 11.75 -19.48
C ASP A 103 2.02 10.44 -18.74
N GLU A 104 2.31 9.28 -19.33
CA GLU A 104 2.27 7.99 -18.63
C GLU A 104 3.23 7.98 -17.44
N PHE A 105 4.46 8.46 -17.64
CA PHE A 105 5.47 8.55 -16.58
C PHE A 105 4.99 9.45 -15.43
N ARG A 106 4.48 10.65 -15.71
CA ARG A 106 3.92 11.56 -14.71
C ARG A 106 2.74 10.93 -13.97
N LYS A 107 1.82 10.30 -14.70
CA LYS A 107 0.64 9.66 -14.10
C LYS A 107 1.01 8.58 -13.10
N THR A 108 2.05 7.77 -13.39
CA THR A 108 2.56 6.78 -12.45
C THR A 108 3.14 7.44 -11.19
N LEU A 109 3.93 8.51 -11.35
CA LEU A 109 4.45 9.27 -10.21
C LEU A 109 3.33 9.96 -9.41
N ASP A 110 2.34 10.54 -10.07
CA ASP A 110 1.22 11.21 -9.42
C ASP A 110 0.44 10.24 -8.50
N VAL A 111 0.20 9.03 -8.94
CA VAL A 111 -0.51 8.04 -8.12
C VAL A 111 0.40 7.44 -7.05
N ASN A 112 1.58 6.93 -7.45
CA ASN A 112 2.40 6.09 -6.58
C ASN A 112 3.21 6.89 -5.55
N VAL A 113 3.50 8.16 -5.83
CA VAL A 113 4.34 9.02 -4.98
C VAL A 113 3.54 10.19 -4.42
N VAL A 114 2.97 11.04 -5.31
CA VAL A 114 2.21 12.21 -4.86
C VAL A 114 0.96 11.78 -4.08
N GLY A 115 0.29 10.69 -4.49
CA GLY A 115 -0.84 10.12 -3.76
C GLY A 115 -0.48 9.69 -2.34
N ALA A 116 0.65 9.01 -2.15
CA ALA A 116 1.14 8.63 -0.83
C ALA A 116 1.49 9.86 0.03
N TYR A 117 2.12 10.88 -0.57
CA TYR A 117 2.39 12.16 0.08
C TYR A 117 1.11 12.89 0.50
N ASN A 118 0.12 13.00 -0.38
CA ASN A 118 -1.16 13.65 -0.07
C ASN A 118 -1.84 13.00 1.13
N CYS A 119 -1.94 11.66 1.12
CA CYS A 119 -2.53 10.93 2.24
C CYS A 119 -1.74 11.15 3.54
N ALA A 120 -0.41 11.00 3.51
CA ALA A 120 0.44 11.19 4.69
C ALA A 120 0.32 12.62 5.25
N LYS A 121 0.39 13.65 4.39
CA LYS A 121 0.23 15.05 4.75
C LYS A 121 -1.10 15.32 5.45
N ARG A 122 -2.20 14.71 4.94
CA ARG A 122 -3.54 15.00 5.45
C ARG A 122 -3.87 14.27 6.76
N VAL A 123 -3.31 13.07 6.99
CA VAL A 123 -3.55 12.34 8.25
C VAL A 123 -2.61 12.77 9.38
N TYR A 124 -1.45 13.34 9.06
CA TYR A 124 -0.40 13.69 10.02
C TYR A 124 -0.87 14.61 11.17
N PRO A 125 -1.69 15.67 10.94
CA PRO A 125 -2.15 16.53 12.04
C PRO A 125 -2.93 15.79 13.13
N HIS A 126 -3.74 14.79 12.76
CA HIS A 126 -4.44 13.94 13.73
C HIS A 126 -3.44 13.07 14.50
N MET A 127 -2.54 12.39 13.80
CA MET A 127 -1.51 11.54 14.41
C MET A 127 -0.60 12.33 15.36
N LEU A 128 -0.20 13.55 14.98
CA LEU A 128 0.61 14.44 15.83
C LEU A 128 -0.14 14.84 17.11
N LYS A 129 -1.41 15.19 16.99
CA LYS A 129 -2.24 15.63 18.13
C LYS A 129 -2.42 14.55 19.18
N GLN A 130 -2.51 13.29 18.77
CA GLN A 130 -2.65 12.15 19.69
C GLN A 130 -1.31 11.51 20.10
N GLU A 131 -0.19 12.04 19.60
CA GLU A 131 1.18 11.53 19.84
C GLU A 131 1.33 10.04 19.44
N TYR A 132 0.60 9.62 18.40
CA TYR A 132 0.62 8.25 17.87
C TYR A 132 0.26 8.24 16.39
N GLY A 133 0.96 7.44 15.61
CA GLY A 133 0.62 7.12 14.23
C GLY A 133 1.51 6.04 13.64
N ARG A 134 0.96 5.31 12.66
CA ARG A 134 1.71 4.33 11.87
C ARG A 134 1.43 4.55 10.40
N ILE A 135 2.47 4.67 9.59
CA ILE A 135 2.37 4.78 8.13
C ILE A 135 3.19 3.66 7.51
N ILE A 136 2.54 2.84 6.68
CA ILE A 136 3.20 1.80 5.90
C ILE A 136 3.03 2.11 4.41
N ASN A 137 4.12 2.27 3.71
CA ASN A 137 4.15 2.43 2.26
C ASN A 137 4.38 1.06 1.60
N ILE A 138 3.46 0.63 0.73
CA ILE A 138 3.64 -0.59 -0.06
C ILE A 138 4.48 -0.22 -1.30
N SER A 139 5.78 -0.45 -1.16
CA SER A 139 6.78 -0.23 -2.20
C SER A 139 6.86 -1.46 -3.15
N SER A 140 8.03 -1.79 -3.62
CA SER A 140 8.36 -2.97 -4.42
C SER A 140 9.86 -3.22 -4.36
N THR A 141 10.29 -4.46 -4.63
CA THR A 141 11.71 -4.75 -4.93
C THR A 141 12.21 -3.96 -6.15
N ASN A 142 11.31 -3.58 -7.06
CA ASN A 142 11.61 -2.68 -8.18
C ASN A 142 12.10 -1.28 -7.73
N GLY A 143 11.70 -0.82 -6.57
CA GLY A 143 12.22 0.42 -5.98
C GLY A 143 13.59 0.28 -5.32
N MET A 144 14.21 -0.90 -5.38
CA MET A 144 15.51 -1.20 -4.78
C MET A 144 16.54 -1.58 -5.84
N ASN A 145 16.50 -2.80 -6.33
CA ASN A 145 17.51 -3.34 -7.25
C ASN A 145 16.95 -4.45 -8.17
N THR A 146 15.64 -4.48 -8.36
CA THR A 146 14.98 -5.28 -9.39
C THR A 146 14.48 -4.34 -10.48
N TYR A 147 14.77 -4.63 -11.74
CA TYR A 147 14.43 -3.75 -12.87
C TYR A 147 13.80 -4.58 -13.99
N TYR A 148 12.63 -4.12 -14.44
CA TYR A 148 11.96 -4.71 -15.59
C TYR A 148 11.98 -3.72 -16.79
N PRO A 149 12.31 -4.17 -18.00
CA PRO A 149 12.50 -3.29 -19.15
C PRO A 149 11.30 -2.41 -19.53
N MET A 150 10.09 -2.81 -19.12
CA MET A 150 8.84 -2.10 -19.47
C MET A 150 8.31 -1.21 -18.33
N SER A 151 8.91 -1.25 -17.15
CA SER A 151 8.38 -0.64 -15.91
C SER A 151 9.20 0.55 -15.42
N ILE A 152 9.84 1.30 -16.32
CA ILE A 152 10.77 2.40 -15.95
C ILE A 152 10.12 3.47 -15.05
N ASP A 153 8.86 3.80 -15.28
CA ASP A 153 8.09 4.74 -14.47
C ASP A 153 7.71 4.13 -13.11
N TYR A 154 7.31 2.86 -13.10
CA TYR A 154 6.99 2.14 -11.88
C TYR A 154 8.23 1.98 -10.98
N ASP A 155 9.35 1.48 -11.53
CA ASP A 155 10.60 1.31 -10.80
C ASP A 155 11.06 2.64 -10.19
N THR A 156 11.04 3.72 -11.00
CA THR A 156 11.35 5.07 -10.54
C THR A 156 10.41 5.52 -9.43
N SER A 157 9.10 5.27 -9.56
CA SER A 157 8.11 5.66 -8.56
C SER A 157 8.30 4.93 -7.23
N LYS A 158 8.66 3.64 -7.26
CA LYS A 158 8.88 2.85 -6.05
C LYS A 158 10.21 3.20 -5.36
N ALA A 159 11.23 3.57 -6.12
CA ALA A 159 12.46 4.16 -5.57
C ALA A 159 12.18 5.52 -4.91
N ALA A 160 11.38 6.37 -5.54
CA ALA A 160 10.95 7.65 -4.96
C ALA A 160 10.08 7.46 -3.70
N LEU A 161 9.19 6.44 -3.67
CA LEU A 161 8.39 6.11 -2.48
C LEU A 161 9.27 5.64 -1.31
N ASN A 162 10.38 4.93 -1.59
CA ASN A 162 11.36 4.56 -0.58
C ASN A 162 12.04 5.80 0.01
N ALA A 163 12.46 6.76 -0.82
CA ALA A 163 13.01 8.05 -0.35
C ALA A 163 11.97 8.82 0.48
N LEU A 164 10.73 8.92 0.00
CA LEU A 164 9.63 9.55 0.74
C LEU A 164 9.41 8.90 2.11
N THR A 165 9.54 7.57 2.22
CA THR A 165 9.44 6.85 3.49
C THR A 165 10.48 7.36 4.50
N HIS A 166 11.73 7.53 4.08
CA HIS A 166 12.81 8.06 4.93
C HIS A 166 12.56 9.49 5.36
N ASP A 167 12.15 10.35 4.42
CA ASP A 167 11.88 11.77 4.71
C ASP A 167 10.71 11.94 5.68
N LEU A 168 9.61 11.21 5.48
CA LEU A 168 8.46 11.27 6.38
C LEU A 168 8.82 10.72 7.77
N ALA A 169 9.60 9.64 7.87
CA ALA A 169 10.02 9.09 9.15
C ALA A 169 10.83 10.12 9.98
N VAL A 170 11.71 10.86 9.32
CA VAL A 170 12.50 11.92 9.98
C VAL A 170 11.62 13.09 10.43
N GLN A 171 10.69 13.53 9.58
CA GLN A 171 9.86 14.70 9.85
C GLN A 171 8.76 14.43 10.88
N PHE A 172 8.26 13.18 10.96
CA PHE A 172 7.13 12.84 11.81
C PHE A 172 7.51 12.24 13.17
N ALA A 173 8.80 11.97 13.36
CA ALA A 173 9.32 11.51 14.65
C ALA A 173 9.08 12.57 15.76
N PRO A 174 8.95 12.16 17.04
CA PRO A 174 9.05 10.77 17.52
C PRO A 174 7.72 10.00 17.52
N TYR A 175 6.59 10.66 17.25
CA TYR A 175 5.26 10.11 17.51
C TYR A 175 4.72 9.23 16.39
N VAL A 176 5.16 9.44 15.15
CA VAL A 176 4.66 8.70 13.99
C VAL A 176 5.79 7.88 13.38
N HIS A 177 5.58 6.55 13.31
CA HIS A 177 6.52 5.65 12.67
C HIS A 177 6.14 5.46 11.21
N VAL A 178 7.10 5.62 10.33
CA VAL A 178 6.92 5.46 8.89
C VAL A 178 7.88 4.39 8.39
N ASN A 179 7.32 3.32 7.81
CA ASN A 179 8.07 2.21 7.26
C ASN A 179 7.56 1.87 5.86
N ALA A 180 8.33 1.10 5.11
CA ALA A 180 7.88 0.52 3.85
C ALA A 180 8.04 -0.99 3.84
N ILE A 181 7.17 -1.66 3.11
CA ILE A 181 7.33 -3.05 2.68
C ILE A 181 7.63 -3.01 1.19
N ALA A 182 8.63 -3.76 0.76
CA ALA A 182 9.01 -3.96 -0.63
C ALA A 182 8.72 -5.41 -1.03
N PRO A 183 7.49 -5.72 -1.49
CA PRO A 183 7.15 -7.04 -1.97
C PRO A 183 7.94 -7.37 -3.25
N GLY A 184 8.29 -8.65 -3.41
CA GLY A 184 8.66 -9.22 -4.69
C GLY A 184 7.43 -9.61 -5.49
N PHE A 185 7.47 -10.74 -6.19
CA PHE A 185 6.34 -11.22 -6.97
C PHE A 185 5.25 -11.80 -6.04
N ILE A 186 4.10 -11.13 -5.98
CA ILE A 186 2.94 -11.52 -5.18
C ILE A 186 1.82 -11.97 -6.11
N GLY A 187 1.37 -13.21 -5.94
CA GLY A 187 0.31 -13.82 -6.76
C GLY A 187 -1.06 -13.25 -6.45
N THR A 188 -1.31 -12.00 -6.85
CA THR A 188 -2.67 -11.43 -6.89
C THR A 188 -3.42 -11.96 -8.10
N GLU A 189 -4.76 -11.93 -8.08
CA GLU A 189 -5.57 -12.34 -9.23
C GLU A 189 -5.11 -11.65 -10.53
N SER A 190 -4.92 -10.33 -10.49
CA SER A 190 -4.50 -9.55 -11.66
C SER A 190 -3.09 -9.91 -12.16
N GLU A 191 -2.19 -10.30 -11.28
CA GLU A 191 -0.85 -10.74 -11.67
C GLU A 191 -0.88 -12.13 -12.30
N LEU A 192 -1.65 -13.06 -11.72
CA LEU A 192 -1.74 -14.43 -12.21
C LEU A 192 -2.51 -14.52 -13.54
N GLU A 193 -3.50 -13.66 -13.75
CA GLU A 193 -4.26 -13.58 -15.01
C GLU A 193 -3.51 -12.81 -16.11
N GLY A 194 -2.58 -11.94 -15.74
CA GLY A 194 -1.85 -11.07 -16.67
C GLY A 194 -0.72 -11.75 -17.44
N TYR A 195 -0.28 -12.95 -17.00
CA TYR A 195 0.87 -13.64 -17.58
C TYR A 195 0.57 -15.09 -17.93
N ASP A 196 1.28 -15.62 -18.93
CA ASP A 196 1.20 -17.03 -19.28
C ASP A 196 1.92 -17.95 -18.25
N ALA A 197 1.62 -19.25 -18.30
CA ALA A 197 2.14 -20.22 -17.34
C ALA A 197 3.66 -20.35 -17.40
N ASP A 198 4.27 -20.22 -18.57
CA ASP A 198 5.71 -20.37 -18.75
C ASP A 198 6.46 -19.20 -18.13
N PHE A 199 5.95 -17.98 -18.32
CA PHE A 199 6.48 -16.79 -17.64
C PHE A 199 6.35 -16.93 -16.12
N LEU A 200 5.17 -17.31 -15.64
CA LEU A 200 4.90 -17.49 -14.22
C LEU A 200 5.86 -18.53 -13.61
N GLN A 201 6.09 -19.65 -14.29
CA GLN A 201 7.03 -20.67 -13.82
C GLN A 201 8.47 -20.15 -13.81
N SER A 202 8.88 -19.42 -14.85
CA SER A 202 10.23 -18.84 -14.94
C SER A 202 10.51 -17.84 -13.81
N GLU A 203 9.51 -17.03 -13.41
CA GLU A 203 9.65 -16.12 -12.28
C GLU A 203 9.74 -16.87 -10.95
N CYS A 204 8.97 -17.95 -10.76
CA CYS A 204 9.11 -18.81 -9.58
C CYS A 204 10.51 -19.40 -9.43
N GLU A 205 11.17 -19.76 -10.53
CA GLU A 205 12.52 -20.30 -10.51
C GLU A 205 13.58 -19.32 -9.99
N LYS A 206 13.35 -18.02 -10.17
CA LYS A 206 14.18 -16.93 -9.65
C LYS A 206 14.00 -16.67 -8.15
N ILE A 207 12.92 -17.18 -7.56
CA ILE A 207 12.61 -17.03 -6.14
C ILE A 207 13.23 -18.22 -5.36
N LEU A 208 13.98 -17.96 -4.29
CA LEU A 208 14.63 -19.04 -3.55
C LEU A 208 13.63 -20.02 -2.92
N VAL A 209 12.47 -19.51 -2.44
CA VAL A 209 11.41 -20.38 -1.89
C VAL A 209 10.53 -21.04 -2.96
N LYS A 210 10.84 -20.84 -4.25
CA LYS A 210 10.22 -21.51 -5.41
C LYS A 210 8.71 -21.37 -5.53
N ARG A 211 8.16 -20.24 -5.05
CA ARG A 211 6.76 -19.85 -5.22
C ARG A 211 6.61 -18.34 -5.13
N TYR A 212 5.48 -17.84 -5.61
CA TYR A 212 5.07 -16.45 -5.35
C TYR A 212 4.75 -16.26 -3.88
N GLY A 213 4.88 -15.00 -3.41
CA GLY A 213 4.27 -14.56 -2.17
C GLY A 213 2.74 -14.51 -2.31
N LYS A 214 2.04 -14.65 -1.19
CA LYS A 214 0.60 -14.46 -1.11
C LYS A 214 0.29 -13.06 -0.60
N PRO A 215 -0.83 -12.43 -1.02
CA PRO A 215 -1.27 -11.15 -0.46
C PRO A 215 -1.35 -11.16 1.08
N GLU A 216 -1.76 -12.29 1.67
CA GLU A 216 -1.86 -12.47 3.12
C GLU A 216 -0.50 -12.39 3.82
N GLU A 217 0.60 -12.80 3.15
CA GLU A 217 1.95 -12.69 3.73
C GLU A 217 2.38 -11.23 3.85
N VAL A 218 1.96 -10.37 2.91
CA VAL A 218 2.14 -8.91 3.02
C VAL A 218 1.29 -8.36 4.16
N ALA A 219 0.03 -8.79 4.25
CA ALA A 219 -0.88 -8.35 5.30
C ALA A 219 -0.38 -8.71 6.71
N HIS A 220 0.17 -9.92 6.91
CA HIS A 220 0.78 -10.33 8.17
C HIS A 220 1.96 -9.42 8.56
N LEU A 221 2.82 -9.04 7.60
CA LEU A 221 3.93 -8.13 7.88
C LEU A 221 3.42 -6.70 8.19
N VAL A 222 2.38 -6.23 7.50
CA VAL A 222 1.72 -4.96 7.84
C VAL A 222 1.22 -4.98 9.28
N LYS A 223 0.45 -6.01 9.66
CA LYS A 223 -0.07 -6.17 11.03
C LYS A 223 1.04 -6.16 12.08
N PHE A 224 2.16 -6.84 11.82
CA PHE A 224 3.30 -6.79 12.72
C PHE A 224 3.89 -5.38 12.83
N LEU A 225 4.14 -4.70 11.70
CA LEU A 225 4.80 -3.39 11.68
C LEU A 225 3.97 -2.27 12.31
N ILE A 226 2.64 -2.40 12.36
CA ILE A 226 1.77 -1.42 13.03
C ILE A 226 1.51 -1.73 14.50
N SER A 227 1.94 -2.89 15.00
CA SER A 227 1.76 -3.30 16.39
C SER A 227 2.85 -2.75 17.31
N ASP A 228 2.59 -2.75 18.62
CA ASP A 228 3.57 -2.36 19.66
C ASP A 228 4.82 -3.25 19.67
N GLN A 229 4.75 -4.47 19.11
CA GLN A 229 5.91 -5.36 18.98
C GLN A 229 6.97 -4.81 18.01
N ALA A 230 6.57 -3.91 17.10
CA ALA A 230 7.45 -3.27 16.15
C ALA A 230 7.83 -1.83 16.55
N ASP A 231 7.64 -1.44 17.79
CA ASP A 231 7.77 -0.06 18.25
C ASP A 231 9.19 0.53 18.06
N TYR A 232 10.21 -0.32 17.98
CA TYR A 232 11.59 0.10 17.68
C TYR A 232 11.94 0.03 16.19
N ILE A 233 10.92 -0.24 15.31
CA ILE A 233 11.08 -0.26 13.86
C ILE A 233 10.49 1.01 13.28
N ASN A 234 11.35 1.95 12.90
CA ASN A 234 11.00 3.17 12.20
C ASN A 234 12.02 3.43 11.09
N ASN A 235 11.65 4.13 10.03
CA ASN A 235 12.54 4.50 8.94
C ASN A 235 13.16 3.28 8.22
N SER A 236 12.38 2.22 8.01
CA SER A 236 12.87 0.94 7.51
C SER A 236 12.10 0.48 6.28
N ILE A 237 12.83 -0.06 5.30
CA ILE A 237 12.26 -0.71 4.12
C ILE A 237 12.49 -2.21 4.25
N ARG A 238 11.41 -2.98 4.37
CA ARG A 238 11.46 -4.44 4.55
C ARG A 238 11.14 -5.16 3.25
N ARG A 239 12.10 -5.89 2.73
CA ARG A 239 11.87 -6.81 1.61
C ARG A 239 11.02 -7.99 2.06
N LEU A 240 10.05 -8.36 1.21
CA LEU A 240 9.20 -9.54 1.36
C LEU A 240 9.08 -10.21 -0.02
N ASP A 241 10.07 -10.99 -0.41
CA ASP A 241 10.24 -11.46 -1.79
C ASP A 241 10.65 -12.92 -1.91
N GLY A 242 10.65 -13.69 -0.81
CA GLY A 242 11.06 -15.10 -0.82
C GLY A 242 12.50 -15.33 -1.23
N GLY A 243 13.35 -14.30 -1.21
CA GLY A 243 14.73 -14.35 -1.72
C GLY A 243 14.77 -14.30 -3.26
N GLN A 244 13.98 -13.46 -3.90
CA GLN A 244 13.97 -13.29 -5.35
C GLN A 244 15.37 -12.89 -5.84
N MET A 245 15.94 -13.70 -6.74
CA MET A 245 17.23 -13.44 -7.36
C MET A 245 17.13 -12.33 -8.40
N GLY A 246 18.09 -11.40 -8.40
CA GLY A 246 18.02 -10.17 -9.20
C GLY A 246 17.46 -8.98 -8.41
N SER A 247 17.05 -9.22 -7.16
CA SER A 247 16.67 -8.17 -6.22
C SER A 247 17.79 -7.83 -5.22
N ILE A 248 19.02 -8.08 -5.60
CA ILE A 248 20.21 -7.87 -4.74
C ILE A 248 20.99 -6.68 -5.26
#